data_6517a08f28c571f6752889eae2b3f731
#
_entry.id   6517a08f28c571f6752889eae2b3f731
#
_cell.length_a   1.000
_cell.length_b   1.000
_cell.length_c   1.000
_cell.angle_alpha   90.00
_cell.angle_beta   90.00
_cell.angle_gamma   90.00
#
_symmetry.space_group_name_H-M   'P 1'
#
loop_
_entity.id
_entity.type
_entity.pdbx_description
1 polymer ?
#
loop_
_entity_poly.entity_id
_entity_poly.type
_entity_poly.pdbx_seq_one_letter_code
_entity_poly.pdbx_strand_id
1 'polypeptide(L)'
;MIQNPDQLDDAPHHVIYSAFLNPGAKKGHYSPTALSISHDTRVLFAAGSDTIGTTLMVGTYHLLRNPEAKQRLEDELRTAWPDLDQAPSYEELEKLPFLVSGLVCRVEFALRKD
;
A
#
# COMPACT_ATOMS: atom_id res chain seq x y z
N MET A 1 12.18 -4.26 21.84
CA MET A 1 12.02 -3.07 22.71
C MET A 1 12.89 -1.98 22.14
N ILE A 2 12.32 -0.90 21.59
CA ILE A 2 13.11 0.22 21.05
C ILE A 2 13.74 0.91 22.25
N GLN A 3 15.05 0.79 22.39
CA GLN A 3 15.80 1.35 23.53
C GLN A 3 16.13 2.83 23.34
N ASN A 4 15.98 3.37 22.14
CA ASN A 4 16.31 4.76 21.84
C ASN A 4 15.32 5.34 20.83
N PRO A 5 14.47 6.33 21.22
CA PRO A 5 13.52 6.98 20.32
C PRO A 5 14.21 7.77 19.19
N ASP A 6 15.45 8.22 19.40
CA ASP A 6 16.19 9.02 18.41
C ASP A 6 16.54 8.20 17.14
N GLN A 7 16.54 6.86 17.22
CA GLN A 7 16.76 5.99 16.06
C GLN A 7 15.60 5.98 15.05
N LEU A 8 14.44 6.51 15.41
CA LEU A 8 13.28 6.62 14.52
C LEU A 8 13.35 7.85 13.61
N ASP A 9 14.09 8.87 14.01
CA ASP A 9 14.30 10.08 13.20
C ASP A 9 15.29 9.85 12.05
N ASP A 10 16.19 8.87 12.17
CA ASP A 10 17.14 8.44 11.12
C ASP A 10 16.51 7.46 10.11
N ALA A 11 15.26 7.08 10.27
CA ALA A 11 14.59 6.20 9.31
C ALA A 11 14.39 6.95 7.97
N PRO A 12 14.71 6.31 6.82
CA PRO A 12 14.56 6.94 5.49
C PRO A 12 13.11 7.30 5.15
N HIS A 13 12.16 6.89 5.96
CA HIS A 13 10.73 7.17 5.83
C HIS A 13 10.15 7.55 7.17
N HIS A 14 9.27 8.57 7.19
CA HIS A 14 8.50 8.89 8.37
C HIS A 14 7.59 7.71 8.75
N VAL A 15 7.86 7.11 9.89
CA VAL A 15 7.04 6.02 10.44
C VAL A 15 5.91 6.62 11.27
N ILE A 16 4.72 6.06 11.16
CA ILE A 16 3.54 6.51 11.93
C ILE A 16 3.88 6.62 13.43
N TYR A 17 4.72 5.74 13.94
CA TYR A 17 5.10 5.72 15.34
C TYR A 17 6.00 6.87 15.77
N SER A 18 6.76 7.50 14.86
CA SER A 18 7.56 8.69 15.21
C SER A 18 6.68 9.84 15.70
N ALA A 19 5.48 10.00 15.10
CA ALA A 19 4.51 11.00 15.52
C ALA A 19 3.90 10.71 16.90
N PHE A 20 3.75 9.43 17.27
CA PHE A 20 3.21 9.02 18.58
C PHE A 20 4.25 9.08 19.70
N LEU A 21 5.52 8.87 19.38
CA LEU A 21 6.62 8.81 20.36
C LEU A 21 7.34 10.15 20.53
N ASN A 22 7.07 11.16 19.69
CA ASN A 22 7.70 12.46 19.79
C ASN A 22 7.08 13.29 20.92
N PRO A 23 7.77 13.52 22.05
CA PRO A 23 7.26 14.25 23.20
C PRO A 23 7.07 15.75 22.94
N GLY A 24 7.50 16.28 21.80
CA GLY A 24 7.32 17.68 21.38
C GLY A 24 5.95 18.01 20.80
N ALA A 25 5.10 17.03 20.53
CA ALA A 25 3.75 17.24 20.05
C ALA A 25 2.87 17.78 21.18
N LYS A 26 2.51 19.05 21.07
CA LYS A 26 1.49 19.85 21.83
C LYS A 26 1.19 19.39 23.27
N LYS A 27 1.34 20.35 24.23
CA LYS A 27 0.91 20.19 25.63
C LYS A 27 -0.50 19.56 25.71
N GLY A 28 -0.61 18.39 26.36
CA GLY A 28 -1.86 17.66 26.54
C GLY A 28 -2.01 16.43 25.64
N HIS A 29 -0.99 16.05 24.89
CA HIS A 29 -1.04 14.83 24.07
C HIS A 29 -0.87 13.58 24.94
N TYR A 30 -1.78 12.63 24.76
CA TYR A 30 -1.70 11.30 25.40
C TYR A 30 -0.44 10.59 24.90
N SER A 31 0.44 10.22 25.82
CA SER A 31 1.59 9.37 25.49
C SER A 31 1.13 7.91 25.53
N PRO A 32 1.10 7.19 24.40
CA PRO A 32 0.60 5.83 24.38
C PRO A 32 1.53 4.90 25.17
N THR A 33 0.93 3.94 25.86
CA THR A 33 1.69 2.88 26.55
C THR A 33 2.24 1.87 25.53
N ALA A 34 3.29 1.14 25.91
CA ALA A 34 3.84 0.07 25.06
C ALA A 34 2.79 -0.98 24.66
N LEU A 35 1.83 -1.25 25.54
CA LEU A 35 0.72 -2.16 25.25
C LEU A 35 -0.23 -1.57 24.20
N SER A 36 -0.58 -0.28 24.31
CA SER A 36 -1.40 0.42 23.33
C SER A 36 -0.74 0.39 21.96
N ILE A 37 0.54 0.76 21.88
CA ILE A 37 1.32 0.71 20.62
C ILE A 37 1.31 -0.70 20.01
N SER A 38 1.45 -1.75 20.84
CA SER A 38 1.41 -3.13 20.35
C SER A 38 0.05 -3.53 19.78
N HIS A 39 -1.05 -3.06 20.39
CA HIS A 39 -2.39 -3.29 19.86
C HIS A 39 -2.64 -2.54 18.57
N ASP A 40 -2.27 -1.26 18.51
CA ASP A 40 -2.42 -0.43 17.32
C ASP A 40 -1.59 -0.99 16.15
N THR A 41 -0.38 -1.49 16.43
CA THR A 41 0.46 -2.16 15.42
C THR A 41 -0.24 -3.38 14.82
N ARG A 42 -0.85 -4.22 15.65
CA ARG A 42 -1.56 -5.41 15.16
C ARG A 42 -2.75 -5.04 14.28
N VAL A 43 -3.52 -4.02 14.67
CA VAL A 43 -4.66 -3.55 13.89
C VAL A 43 -4.20 -2.97 12.56
N LEU A 44 -3.17 -2.11 12.55
CA LEU A 44 -2.63 -1.53 11.33
C LEU A 44 -2.05 -2.59 10.39
N PHE A 45 -1.34 -3.56 10.95
CA PHE A 45 -0.77 -4.66 10.17
C PHE A 45 -1.87 -5.54 9.54
N ALA A 46 -2.87 -5.93 10.31
CA ALA A 46 -3.98 -6.74 9.82
C ALA A 46 -4.77 -5.97 8.75
N ALA A 47 -5.15 -4.73 9.02
CA ALA A 47 -5.91 -3.90 8.08
C ALA A 47 -5.16 -3.66 6.78
N GLY A 48 -3.85 -3.36 6.84
CA GLY A 48 -3.03 -3.12 5.66
C GLY A 48 -2.77 -4.39 4.84
N SER A 49 -2.44 -5.49 5.50
CA SER A 49 -2.10 -6.74 4.80
C SER A 49 -3.32 -7.39 4.14
N ASP A 50 -4.45 -7.48 4.83
CA ASP A 50 -5.64 -8.15 4.32
C ASP A 50 -6.26 -7.42 3.13
N THR A 51 -6.37 -6.11 3.21
CA THR A 51 -6.97 -5.31 2.13
C THR A 51 -6.14 -5.37 0.86
N ILE A 52 -4.83 -5.12 0.97
CA ILE A 52 -3.91 -5.15 -0.17
C ILE A 52 -3.79 -6.58 -0.71
N GLY A 53 -3.59 -7.55 0.16
CA GLY A 53 -3.46 -8.97 -0.21
C GLY A 53 -4.69 -9.48 -0.95
N THR A 54 -5.89 -9.21 -0.45
CA THR A 54 -7.13 -9.61 -1.09
C THR A 54 -7.32 -8.92 -2.44
N THR A 55 -7.06 -7.63 -2.53
CA THR A 55 -7.18 -6.87 -3.78
C THR A 55 -6.24 -7.41 -4.85
N LEU A 56 -4.97 -7.63 -4.51
CA LEU A 56 -3.98 -8.17 -5.42
C LEU A 56 -4.32 -9.61 -5.85
N MET A 57 -4.75 -10.45 -4.91
CA MET A 57 -5.12 -11.83 -5.19
C MET A 57 -6.30 -11.89 -6.17
N VAL A 58 -7.38 -11.16 -5.91
CA VAL A 58 -8.57 -11.11 -6.76
C VAL A 58 -8.23 -10.51 -8.12
N GLY A 59 -7.50 -9.39 -8.16
CA GLY A 59 -7.05 -8.75 -9.39
C GLY A 59 -6.21 -9.70 -10.27
N THR A 60 -5.22 -10.34 -9.68
CA THR A 60 -4.34 -11.30 -10.38
C THR A 60 -5.12 -12.51 -10.88
N TYR A 61 -6.00 -13.09 -10.06
CA TYR A 61 -6.83 -14.22 -10.45
C TYR A 61 -7.69 -13.90 -11.70
N HIS A 62 -8.35 -12.76 -11.72
CA HIS A 62 -9.16 -12.36 -12.87
C HIS A 62 -8.31 -12.04 -14.10
N LEU A 63 -7.16 -11.41 -13.91
CA LEU A 63 -6.23 -11.11 -15.00
C LEU A 63 -5.73 -12.39 -15.69
N LEU A 64 -5.34 -13.37 -14.89
CA LEU A 64 -4.86 -14.66 -15.41
C LEU A 64 -5.96 -15.45 -16.15
N ARG A 65 -7.22 -15.27 -15.79
CA ARG A 65 -8.37 -15.90 -16.46
C ARG A 65 -8.83 -15.16 -17.73
N ASN A 66 -8.33 -13.98 -17.96
CA ASN A 66 -8.71 -13.17 -19.13
C ASN A 66 -7.46 -12.83 -19.96
N PRO A 67 -7.14 -13.65 -21.00
CA PRO A 67 -5.95 -13.43 -21.82
C PRO A 67 -5.91 -12.08 -22.52
N GLU A 68 -7.07 -11.57 -22.97
CA GLU A 68 -7.14 -10.27 -23.63
C GLU A 68 -6.81 -9.12 -22.67
N ALA A 69 -7.33 -9.18 -21.45
CA ALA A 69 -7.02 -8.18 -20.42
C ALA A 69 -5.55 -8.25 -20.01
N LYS A 70 -5.00 -9.45 -19.91
CA LYS A 70 -3.58 -9.66 -19.63
C LYS A 70 -2.71 -9.05 -20.73
N GLN A 71 -3.01 -9.33 -21.99
CA GLN A 71 -2.26 -8.79 -23.14
C GLN A 71 -2.30 -7.27 -23.17
N ARG A 72 -3.47 -6.66 -22.96
CA ARG A 72 -3.62 -5.19 -22.90
C ARG A 72 -2.78 -4.56 -21.80
N LEU A 73 -2.77 -5.17 -20.61
CA LEU A 73 -1.96 -4.69 -19.50
C LEU A 73 -0.45 -4.81 -19.80
N GLU A 74 -0.04 -5.93 -20.39
CA GLU A 74 1.35 -6.13 -20.78
C GLU A 74 1.81 -5.10 -21.82
N ASP A 75 0.99 -4.81 -22.82
CA ASP A 75 1.29 -3.83 -23.87
C ASP A 75 1.37 -2.40 -23.30
N GLU A 76 0.45 -2.04 -22.39
CA GLU A 76 0.48 -0.75 -21.70
C GLU A 76 1.76 -0.62 -20.84
N LEU A 77 2.06 -1.64 -20.04
CA LEU A 77 3.24 -1.64 -19.19
C LEU A 77 4.54 -1.64 -19.98
N ARG A 78 4.65 -2.39 -21.07
CA ARG A 78 5.84 -2.38 -21.94
C ARG A 78 6.10 -1.01 -22.57
N THR A 79 5.03 -0.28 -22.85
CA THR A 79 5.15 1.08 -23.39
C THR A 79 5.61 2.07 -22.32
N ALA A 80 5.11 1.94 -21.10
CA ALA A 80 5.44 2.83 -19.99
C ALA A 80 6.76 2.46 -19.30
N TRP A 81 7.16 1.19 -19.39
CA TRP A 81 8.36 0.63 -18.75
C TRP A 81 9.23 -0.13 -19.77
N PRO A 82 9.88 0.58 -20.68
CA PRO A 82 10.74 -0.04 -21.72
C PRO A 82 12.05 -0.60 -21.16
N ASP A 83 12.55 -0.06 -20.07
CA ASP A 83 13.79 -0.47 -19.41
C ASP A 83 13.51 -1.02 -18.03
N LEU A 84 13.66 -2.34 -17.85
CA LEU A 84 13.38 -3.04 -16.60
C LEU A 84 14.28 -2.61 -15.43
N ASP A 85 15.45 -2.04 -15.73
CA ASP A 85 16.39 -1.56 -14.71
C ASP A 85 15.99 -0.19 -14.15
N GLN A 86 15.08 0.52 -14.82
CA GLN A 86 14.56 1.82 -14.41
C GLN A 86 13.06 1.73 -14.16
N ALA A 87 12.69 1.41 -12.92
CA ALA A 87 11.27 1.36 -12.55
C ALA A 87 10.62 2.75 -12.69
N PRO A 88 9.44 2.83 -13.35
CA PRO A 88 8.69 4.08 -13.44
C PRO A 88 8.25 4.55 -12.06
N SER A 89 8.10 5.86 -11.90
CA SER A 89 7.60 6.45 -10.68
C SER A 89 6.12 6.09 -10.44
N TYR A 90 5.66 6.21 -9.20
CA TYR A 90 4.25 6.03 -8.86
C TYR A 90 3.33 6.95 -9.69
N GLU A 91 3.75 8.20 -9.89
CA GLU A 91 3.01 9.21 -10.66
C GLU A 91 2.88 8.87 -12.15
N GLU A 92 3.81 8.10 -12.70
CA GLU A 92 3.74 7.59 -14.07
C GLU A 92 2.80 6.39 -14.16
N LEU A 93 2.88 5.46 -13.21
CA LEU A 93 1.99 4.29 -13.15
C LEU A 93 0.51 4.67 -12.91
N GLU A 94 0.27 5.69 -12.11
CA GLU A 94 -1.08 6.23 -11.83
C GLU A 94 -1.78 6.76 -13.09
N LYS A 95 -1.02 7.20 -14.10
CA LYS A 95 -1.55 7.70 -15.37
C LYS A 95 -1.92 6.61 -16.36
N LEU A 96 -1.60 5.36 -16.09
CA LEU A 96 -1.89 4.24 -16.97
C LEU A 96 -3.38 3.84 -16.86
N PRO A 97 -4.18 4.12 -17.88
CA PRO A 97 -5.64 4.03 -17.75
C PRO A 97 -6.11 2.58 -17.59
N PHE A 98 -5.46 1.61 -18.21
CA PHE A 98 -5.87 0.21 -18.10
C PHE A 98 -5.42 -0.39 -16.76
N LEU A 99 -4.23 -0.06 -16.29
CA LEU A 99 -3.74 -0.47 -14.96
C LEU A 99 -4.68 0.04 -13.87
N VAL A 100 -5.02 1.33 -13.90
CA VAL A 100 -5.88 1.97 -12.89
C VAL A 100 -7.32 1.48 -13.00
N SER A 101 -7.89 1.44 -14.19
CA SER A 101 -9.27 0.96 -14.39
C SER A 101 -9.41 -0.53 -14.08
N GLY A 102 -8.40 -1.33 -14.38
CA GLY A 102 -8.35 -2.75 -14.05
C GLY A 102 -8.38 -3.02 -12.56
N LEU A 103 -7.75 -2.17 -11.77
CA LEU A 103 -7.81 -2.24 -10.31
C LEU A 103 -9.16 -1.76 -9.76
N VAL A 104 -9.70 -0.65 -10.26
CA VAL A 104 -10.93 -0.03 -9.76
C VAL A 104 -12.19 -0.80 -10.20
N CYS A 105 -12.35 -1.14 -11.47
CA CYS A 105 -13.54 -1.84 -12.00
C CYS A 105 -13.72 -3.23 -11.41
N ARG A 106 -12.66 -3.89 -10.96
CA ARG A 106 -12.76 -5.26 -10.43
C ARG A 106 -13.10 -5.29 -8.95
N VAL A 107 -12.77 -4.25 -8.21
CA VAL A 107 -13.28 -4.08 -6.84
C VAL A 107 -14.79 -3.85 -6.88
N GLU A 108 -15.30 -3.04 -7.81
CA GLU A 108 -16.75 -2.85 -7.97
C GLU A 108 -17.48 -4.13 -8.43
N PHE A 109 -16.88 -4.92 -9.33
CA PHE A 109 -17.50 -6.16 -9.81
C PHE A 109 -17.50 -7.26 -8.76
N ALA A 110 -16.48 -7.33 -7.91
CA ALA A 110 -16.44 -8.27 -6.77
C ALA A 110 -17.47 -7.93 -5.70
N LEU A 111 -17.81 -6.65 -5.54
CA LEU A 111 -18.81 -6.16 -4.59
C LEU A 111 -20.27 -6.22 -5.14
N ARG A 112 -20.45 -6.45 -6.45
CA ARG A 112 -21.76 -6.47 -7.12
C ARG A 112 -22.36 -7.86 -7.34
N LYS A 113 -21.72 -8.91 -6.84
CA LYS A 113 -22.29 -10.27 -6.88
C LYS A 113 -23.03 -10.59 -5.58
N ASP A 114 -24.16 -9.94 -5.39
CA ASP A 114 -25.32 -10.42 -4.62
C ASP A 114 -26.58 -10.11 -5.40
#